data_2fb3de9b967262969245da481e74ee1c
#
_entry.id   2fb3de9b967262969245da481e74ee1c
#
_cell.length_a   1.000
_cell.length_b   1.000
_cell.length_c   1.000
_cell.angle_alpha   90.00
_cell.angle_beta   90.00
_cell.angle_gamma   90.00
#
_symmetry.space_group_name_H-M   'P 1'
#
loop_
_entity.id
_entity.type
_entity.pdbx_description
1 polymer ?
#
loop_
_entity_poly.entity_id
_entity_poly.type
_entity_poly.pdbx_seq_one_letter_code
_entity_poly.pdbx_strand_id
1 'polypeptide(L)'
;FDNKFSALGPRFLNVNWKSHKQINHNLEIGSIDSIHGSFMFINKKRFNEIGKFDKNIFLYFEETDYCKRALVKGFKSYQINNIKVKTRGRTVSIKNIKEKKQLSNILIWHFIWSKYYFTKKNYGTILSLLIFLPTTIRIVFRIIFYQLINKKKFIRKYKYRLNGLITSIAGKSSSLRP
;
A
#
# COMPACT_ATOMS: atom_id res chain seq x y z
N PHE A 1 6.89 27.74 -2.77
CA PHE A 1 6.23 26.67 -2.01
C PHE A 1 5.59 27.26 -0.77
N ASP A 2 4.28 27.17 -0.71
CA ASP A 2 3.57 27.47 0.53
C ASP A 2 4.06 26.46 1.60
N ASN A 3 4.46 26.95 2.78
CA ASN A 3 4.95 26.15 3.91
C ASN A 3 3.92 25.12 4.44
N LYS A 4 2.84 24.90 3.70
CA LYS A 4 1.72 23.99 4.02
C LYS A 4 1.82 22.59 3.38
N PHE A 5 2.92 22.25 2.71
CA PHE A 5 3.07 20.89 2.18
C PHE A 5 3.45 19.90 3.29
N SER A 6 2.95 18.68 3.20
CA SER A 6 3.28 17.58 4.11
C SER A 6 4.48 16.78 3.62
N ALA A 7 4.47 16.42 2.34
CA ALA A 7 5.51 15.64 1.70
C ALA A 7 5.61 15.93 0.21
N LEU A 8 6.79 15.65 -0.34
CA LEU A 8 7.13 15.78 -1.76
C LEU A 8 7.68 14.46 -2.29
N GLY A 9 7.41 14.16 -3.55
CA GLY A 9 7.99 13.00 -4.23
C GLY A 9 8.19 13.25 -5.71
N PRO A 10 9.10 12.51 -6.37
CA PRO A 10 9.33 12.60 -7.80
C PRO A 10 8.24 11.88 -8.60
N ARG A 11 8.24 12.10 -9.92
CA ARG A 11 7.45 11.32 -10.86
C ARG A 11 8.14 9.98 -11.16
N PHE A 12 7.46 8.87 -10.85
CA PHE A 12 7.92 7.54 -11.23
C PHE A 12 7.50 7.18 -12.65
N LEU A 13 8.45 6.78 -13.50
CA LEU A 13 8.19 6.47 -14.92
C LEU A 13 7.71 5.03 -15.16
N ASN A 14 8.06 4.10 -14.27
CA ASN A 14 7.82 2.67 -14.45
C ASN A 14 6.93 2.05 -13.35
N VAL A 15 6.22 2.89 -12.61
CA VAL A 15 5.24 2.44 -11.62
C VAL A 15 3.86 2.91 -12.04
N ASN A 16 2.98 1.97 -12.36
CA ASN A 16 1.59 2.28 -12.65
C ASN A 16 0.82 2.41 -11.33
N TRP A 17 0.81 3.60 -10.77
CA TRP A 17 0.14 3.93 -9.52
C TRP A 17 -1.30 4.33 -9.80
N LYS A 18 -2.21 3.35 -9.78
CA LYS A 18 -3.64 3.55 -10.12
C LYS A 18 -4.44 4.45 -9.16
N SER A 19 -3.87 4.83 -8.02
CA SER A 19 -4.55 5.64 -7.01
C SER A 19 -4.36 7.15 -7.18
N HIS A 20 -3.64 7.59 -8.19
CA HIS A 20 -3.48 9.01 -8.44
C HIS A 20 -4.70 9.56 -9.16
N LYS A 21 -5.36 10.56 -8.59
CA LYS A 21 -6.15 11.49 -9.36
C LYS A 21 -5.27 12.00 -10.49
N GLN A 22 -5.86 12.22 -11.66
CA GLN A 22 -5.13 12.69 -12.83
C GLN A 22 -4.28 13.90 -12.44
N ILE A 23 -2.97 13.68 -12.28
CA ILE A 23 -2.04 14.76 -12.08
C ILE A 23 -1.87 15.41 -13.43
N ASN A 24 -2.11 16.71 -13.49
CA ASN A 24 -1.75 17.46 -14.70
C ASN A 24 -0.22 17.46 -14.82
N HIS A 25 0.30 16.57 -15.65
CA HIS A 25 1.74 16.42 -15.88
C HIS A 25 2.38 17.60 -16.60
N ASN A 26 1.60 18.55 -17.12
CA ASN A 26 2.10 19.79 -17.71
C ASN A 26 2.49 20.83 -16.64
N LEU A 27 2.06 20.65 -15.40
CA LEU A 27 2.50 21.48 -14.29
C LEU A 27 3.82 20.93 -13.73
N GLU A 28 4.71 21.81 -13.32
CA GLU A 28 5.97 21.42 -12.67
C GLU A 28 5.72 20.63 -11.39
N ILE A 29 4.65 20.97 -10.68
CA ILE A 29 4.27 20.38 -9.40
C ILE A 29 2.76 20.12 -9.40
N GLY A 30 2.37 18.91 -9.05
CA GLY A 30 0.98 18.52 -8.95
C GLY A 30 0.61 17.98 -7.57
N SER A 31 -0.57 18.36 -7.04
CA SER A 31 -1.10 17.76 -5.81
C SER A 31 -1.45 16.29 -6.04
N ILE A 32 -1.14 15.43 -5.06
CA ILE A 32 -1.25 13.99 -5.15
C ILE A 32 -1.77 13.40 -3.83
N ASP A 33 -2.60 12.37 -3.91
CA ASP A 33 -3.20 11.76 -2.72
C ASP A 33 -2.21 10.94 -1.88
N SER A 34 -1.18 10.37 -2.52
CA SER A 34 -0.14 9.59 -1.85
C SER A 34 1.16 9.61 -2.64
N ILE A 35 2.28 9.66 -1.94
CA ILE A 35 3.63 9.61 -2.49
C ILE A 35 4.15 8.18 -2.35
N HIS A 36 4.94 7.73 -3.31
CA HIS A 36 5.56 6.41 -3.25
C HIS A 36 6.65 6.37 -2.17
N GLY A 37 6.54 5.46 -1.22
CA GLY A 37 7.40 5.39 -0.03
C GLY A 37 8.89 5.19 -0.31
N SER A 38 9.28 4.70 -1.50
CA SER A 38 10.70 4.54 -1.84
C SER A 38 11.43 5.85 -2.11
N PHE A 39 10.72 6.95 -2.28
CA PHE A 39 11.31 8.28 -2.49
C PHE A 39 10.34 9.36 -2.02
N MET A 40 10.36 9.66 -0.74
CA MET A 40 9.43 10.57 -0.08
C MET A 40 10.21 11.56 0.79
N PHE A 41 10.14 12.83 0.45
CA PHE A 41 10.64 13.93 1.29
C PHE A 41 9.51 14.42 2.19
N ILE A 42 9.74 14.40 3.49
CA ILE A 42 8.75 14.81 4.48
C ILE A 42 9.14 16.14 5.08
N ASN A 43 8.18 17.04 5.18
CA ASN A 43 8.35 18.28 5.92
C ASN A 43 8.41 17.98 7.43
N LYS A 44 9.58 18.17 8.06
CA LYS A 44 9.82 17.83 9.46
C LYS A 44 8.84 18.50 10.42
N LYS A 45 8.54 19.79 10.19
CA LYS A 45 7.58 20.54 11.02
C LYS A 45 6.20 19.90 10.94
N ARG A 46 5.72 19.60 9.71
CA ARG A 46 4.41 18.97 9.49
C ARG A 46 4.37 17.54 9.97
N PHE A 47 5.49 16.81 9.89
CA PHE A 47 5.57 15.45 10.43
C PHE A 47 5.28 15.40 11.94
N ASN A 48 5.76 16.38 12.69
CA ASN A 48 5.47 16.50 14.12
C ASN A 48 4.00 16.85 14.38
N GLU A 49 3.41 17.71 13.55
CA GLU A 49 1.99 18.12 13.68
C GLU A 49 1.03 17.00 13.23
N ILE A 50 1.35 16.28 12.15
CA ILE A 50 0.53 15.19 11.59
C ILE A 50 0.65 13.93 12.46
N GLY A 51 1.81 13.72 13.04
CA GLY A 51 2.20 12.51 13.78
C GLY A 51 2.97 11.52 12.89
N LYS A 52 3.68 10.63 13.54
CA LYS A 52 4.55 9.61 12.92
C LYS A 52 3.75 8.63 12.05
N PHE A 53 4.45 7.78 11.30
CA PHE A 53 3.84 6.63 10.62
C PHE A 53 3.11 5.73 11.63
N ASP A 54 2.01 5.12 11.19
CA ASP A 54 1.23 4.22 12.04
C ASP A 54 2.03 2.93 12.30
N LYS A 55 2.43 2.72 13.56
CA LYS A 55 3.21 1.56 14.00
C LYS A 55 2.54 0.20 13.76
N ASN A 56 1.22 0.19 13.56
CA ASN A 56 0.48 -1.04 13.28
C ASN A 56 0.66 -1.48 11.82
N ILE A 57 1.04 -0.58 10.93
CA ILE A 57 1.30 -0.88 9.52
C ILE A 57 2.78 -1.22 9.37
N PHE A 58 3.09 -2.51 9.18
CA PHE A 58 4.47 -2.94 8.99
C PHE A 58 4.98 -2.72 7.58
N LEU A 59 4.11 -2.92 6.57
CA LEU A 59 4.49 -2.83 5.16
C LEU A 59 3.28 -2.52 4.30
N TYR A 60 3.43 -1.61 3.34
CA TYR A 60 2.42 -1.05 2.46
C TYR A 60 1.36 -0.19 3.18
N PHE A 61 0.95 0.89 2.54
CA PHE A 61 -0.03 1.87 3.04
C PHE A 61 0.47 2.78 4.17
N GLU A 62 1.70 2.66 4.66
CA GLU A 62 2.27 3.56 5.67
C GLU A 62 2.34 5.00 5.17
N GLU A 63 2.83 5.19 3.94
CA GLU A 63 2.89 6.50 3.29
C GLU A 63 1.49 7.00 2.91
N THR A 64 0.61 6.10 2.48
CA THR A 64 -0.77 6.43 2.12
C THR A 64 -1.57 6.90 3.34
N ASP A 65 -1.41 6.21 4.48
CA ASP A 65 -2.01 6.63 5.74
C ASP A 65 -1.49 7.99 6.20
N TYR A 66 -0.18 8.22 6.08
CA TYR A 66 0.43 9.50 6.43
C TYR A 66 -0.13 10.62 5.56
N CYS A 67 -0.14 10.47 4.23
CA CYS A 67 -0.67 11.47 3.31
C CYS A 67 -2.17 11.72 3.54
N LYS A 68 -2.96 10.70 3.86
CA LYS A 68 -4.38 10.85 4.20
C LYS A 68 -4.58 11.66 5.47
N ARG A 69 -3.82 11.37 6.54
CA ARG A 69 -3.87 12.15 7.78
C ARG A 69 -3.42 13.59 7.58
N ALA A 70 -2.41 13.79 6.76
CA ALA A 70 -1.93 15.10 6.37
C ALA A 70 -3.03 15.91 5.68
N LEU A 71 -3.70 15.31 4.70
CA LEU A 71 -4.79 15.94 3.95
C LEU A 71 -5.96 16.34 4.87
N VAL A 72 -6.34 15.49 5.82
CA VAL A 72 -7.39 15.81 6.82
C VAL A 72 -7.02 17.03 7.66
N LYS A 73 -5.73 17.25 7.91
CA LYS A 73 -5.21 18.45 8.62
C LYS A 73 -4.96 19.65 7.70
N GLY A 74 -5.34 19.59 6.42
CA GLY A 74 -5.17 20.65 5.45
C GLY A 74 -3.78 20.73 4.80
N PHE A 75 -2.90 19.73 5.02
CA PHE A 75 -1.57 19.67 4.43
C PHE A 75 -1.55 18.76 3.20
N LYS A 76 -1.32 19.33 2.03
CA LYS A 76 -1.26 18.59 0.78
C LYS A 76 0.09 17.90 0.59
N SER A 77 0.09 16.81 -0.15
CA SER A 77 1.29 16.18 -0.69
C SER A 77 1.43 16.51 -2.17
N TYR A 78 2.65 16.62 -2.68
CA TYR A 78 2.88 17.04 -4.05
C TYR A 78 3.88 16.13 -4.77
N GLN A 79 3.64 15.92 -6.06
CA GLN A 79 4.58 15.30 -6.98
C GLN A 79 5.32 16.39 -7.78
N ILE A 80 6.63 16.28 -7.84
CA ILE A 80 7.49 17.14 -8.67
C ILE A 80 7.65 16.43 -10.02
N ASN A 81 7.00 16.96 -11.05
CA ASN A 81 6.91 16.28 -12.36
C ASN A 81 8.21 16.38 -13.17
N ASN A 82 9.03 17.41 -12.93
CA ASN A 82 10.33 17.60 -13.59
C ASN A 82 11.37 16.59 -13.10
N ILE A 83 11.24 16.08 -11.87
CA ILE A 83 12.13 15.07 -11.33
C ILE A 83 11.56 13.69 -11.68
N LYS A 84 12.16 13.04 -12.67
CA LYS A 84 11.75 11.74 -13.18
C LYS A 84 12.67 10.65 -12.63
N VAL A 85 12.11 9.64 -11.98
CA VAL A 85 12.87 8.51 -11.45
C VAL A 85 12.33 7.18 -11.98
N LYS A 86 13.23 6.20 -12.07
CA LYS A 86 12.85 4.80 -12.33
C LYS A 86 13.22 3.98 -11.11
N THR A 87 12.29 3.21 -10.59
CA THR A 87 12.60 2.22 -9.56
C THR A 87 13.00 0.90 -10.22
N ARG A 88 14.00 0.23 -9.66
CA ARG A 88 14.34 -1.15 -10.06
C ARG A 88 13.28 -2.16 -9.61
N GLY A 89 12.21 -1.68 -8.96
CA GLY A 89 11.21 -2.54 -8.37
C GLY A 89 11.75 -3.29 -7.14
N ARG A 90 11.28 -4.51 -6.94
CA ARG A 90 11.71 -5.34 -5.81
C ARG A 90 13.10 -5.93 -6.08
N THR A 91 14.15 -5.19 -5.77
CA THR A 91 15.56 -5.61 -5.94
C THR A 91 16.14 -6.25 -4.69
N VAL A 92 15.39 -7.09 -4.01
CA VAL A 92 16.01 -7.97 -3.02
C VAL A 92 16.71 -9.08 -3.82
N SER A 93 18.03 -9.03 -3.84
CA SER A 93 18.89 -10.09 -4.43
C SER A 93 18.82 -11.35 -3.56
N ILE A 94 17.69 -12.04 -3.58
CA ILE A 94 17.57 -13.33 -2.92
C ILE A 94 18.03 -14.38 -3.92
N LYS A 95 19.19 -14.96 -3.65
CA LYS A 95 19.79 -16.04 -4.46
C LYS A 95 18.94 -17.32 -4.37
N ASN A 96 18.34 -17.57 -3.23
CA ASN A 96 17.55 -18.78 -2.97
C ASN A 96 16.11 -18.65 -3.48
N ILE A 97 15.71 -19.55 -4.40
CA ILE A 97 14.36 -19.59 -4.98
C ILE A 97 13.27 -19.84 -3.92
N LYS A 98 13.58 -20.63 -2.88
CA LYS A 98 12.63 -20.93 -1.79
C LYS A 98 12.33 -19.68 -0.98
N GLU A 99 13.35 -18.92 -0.58
CA GLU A 99 13.22 -17.64 0.13
C GLU A 99 12.48 -16.60 -0.70
N LYS A 100 12.79 -16.51 -2.01
CA LYS A 100 12.08 -15.60 -2.93
C LYS A 100 10.57 -15.90 -2.99
N LYS A 101 10.19 -17.19 -2.99
CA LYS A 101 8.78 -17.61 -2.96
C LYS A 101 8.13 -17.26 -1.62
N GLN A 102 8.83 -17.49 -0.51
CA GLN A 102 8.35 -17.15 0.83
C GLN A 102 8.14 -15.64 0.97
N LEU A 103 9.13 -14.83 0.61
CA LEU A 103 9.01 -13.37 0.62
C LEU A 103 7.83 -12.90 -0.22
N SER A 104 7.62 -13.45 -1.42
CA SER A 104 6.48 -13.08 -2.26
C SER A 104 5.14 -13.32 -1.57
N ASN A 105 4.99 -14.40 -0.82
CA ASN A 105 3.76 -14.69 -0.07
C ASN A 105 3.57 -13.74 1.11
N ILE A 106 4.65 -13.41 1.82
CA ILE A 106 4.64 -12.45 2.93
C ILE A 106 4.21 -11.06 2.43
N LEU A 107 4.77 -10.62 1.31
CA LEU A 107 4.40 -9.34 0.69
C LEU A 107 2.93 -9.27 0.28
N ILE A 108 2.38 -10.37 -0.26
CA ILE A 108 0.96 -10.47 -0.62
C ILE A 108 0.08 -10.42 0.62
N TRP A 109 0.49 -11.08 1.70
CA TRP A 109 -0.20 -11.09 2.97
C TRP A 109 -0.27 -9.66 3.56
N HIS A 110 0.89 -8.96 3.65
CA HIS A 110 0.93 -7.60 4.18
C HIS A 110 0.13 -6.62 3.33
N PHE A 111 0.19 -6.74 2.00
CA PHE A 111 -0.55 -5.86 1.12
C PHE A 111 -2.07 -5.89 1.39
N ILE A 112 -2.66 -7.07 1.52
CA ILE A 112 -4.10 -7.18 1.77
C ILE A 112 -4.46 -6.82 3.20
N TRP A 113 -3.60 -7.20 4.18
CA TRP A 113 -3.77 -6.84 5.58
C TRP A 113 -3.80 -5.33 5.75
N SER A 114 -2.78 -4.63 5.26
CA SER A 114 -2.64 -3.18 5.38
C SER A 114 -3.72 -2.44 4.61
N LYS A 115 -4.12 -2.95 3.43
CA LYS A 115 -5.21 -2.37 2.64
C LYS A 115 -6.53 -2.40 3.40
N TYR A 116 -6.89 -3.52 4.02
CA TYR A 116 -8.10 -3.62 4.82
C TYR A 116 -8.01 -2.74 6.08
N TYR A 117 -6.89 -2.81 6.80
CA TYR A 117 -6.64 -1.99 7.99
C TYR A 117 -6.79 -0.49 7.69
N PHE A 118 -6.14 -0.01 6.63
CA PHE A 118 -6.27 1.38 6.17
C PHE A 118 -7.71 1.75 5.84
N THR A 119 -8.43 0.88 5.14
CA THR A 119 -9.83 1.12 4.79
C THR A 119 -10.70 1.18 6.03
N LYS A 120 -10.55 0.23 6.96
CA LYS A 120 -11.27 0.19 8.23
C LYS A 120 -11.00 1.43 9.09
N LYS A 121 -9.75 1.86 9.16
CA LYS A 121 -9.35 3.07 9.91
C LYS A 121 -10.01 4.33 9.39
N ASN A 122 -10.19 4.46 8.08
CA ASN A 122 -10.68 5.68 7.43
C ASN A 122 -12.20 5.68 7.17
N TYR A 123 -12.83 4.52 7.02
CA TYR A 123 -14.23 4.41 6.60
C TYR A 123 -15.10 3.56 7.55
N GLY A 124 -14.51 3.03 8.62
CA GLY A 124 -15.22 2.20 9.60
C GLY A 124 -15.35 0.73 9.16
N THR A 125 -15.79 -0.10 10.09
CA THR A 125 -15.81 -1.56 9.93
C THR A 125 -16.84 -2.02 8.90
N ILE A 126 -18.08 -1.52 8.98
CA ILE A 126 -19.20 -1.98 8.13
C ILE A 126 -18.89 -1.70 6.65
N LEU A 127 -18.53 -0.44 6.34
CA LEU A 127 -18.23 -0.06 4.95
C LEU A 127 -17.01 -0.81 4.42
N SER A 128 -16.02 -1.07 5.26
CA SER A 128 -14.85 -1.85 4.86
C SER A 128 -15.19 -3.31 4.53
N LEU A 129 -16.06 -3.93 5.30
CA LEU A 129 -16.56 -5.28 5.00
C LEU A 129 -17.28 -5.31 3.65
N LEU A 130 -18.16 -4.34 3.39
CA LEU A 130 -18.85 -4.24 2.11
C LEU A 130 -17.90 -4.03 0.93
N ILE A 131 -16.91 -3.12 1.05
CA ILE A 131 -15.89 -2.86 0.03
C ILE A 131 -15.06 -4.12 -0.27
N PHE A 132 -14.74 -4.91 0.77
CA PHE A 132 -13.91 -6.10 0.61
C PHE A 132 -14.67 -7.37 0.28
N LEU A 133 -16.01 -7.39 0.38
CA LEU A 133 -16.84 -8.55 0.06
C LEU A 133 -16.56 -9.12 -1.35
N PRO A 134 -16.56 -8.33 -2.43
CA PRO A 134 -16.25 -8.84 -3.77
C PRO A 134 -14.83 -9.40 -3.87
N THR A 135 -13.88 -8.80 -3.13
CA THR A 135 -12.50 -9.29 -3.09
C THR A 135 -12.42 -10.63 -2.38
N THR A 136 -13.14 -10.80 -1.29
CA THR A 136 -13.21 -12.05 -0.51
C THR A 136 -13.80 -13.16 -1.36
N ILE A 137 -14.95 -12.93 -1.99
CA ILE A 137 -15.60 -13.88 -2.90
C ILE A 137 -14.64 -14.32 -4.01
N ARG A 138 -13.96 -13.36 -4.65
CA ARG A 138 -12.98 -13.65 -5.70
C ARG A 138 -11.79 -14.46 -5.20
N ILE A 139 -11.32 -14.24 -3.98
CA ILE A 139 -10.21 -15.00 -3.39
C ILE A 139 -10.65 -16.44 -3.16
N VAL A 140 -11.82 -16.66 -2.55
CA VAL A 140 -12.38 -17.98 -2.27
C VAL A 140 -12.60 -18.75 -3.58
N PHE A 141 -13.29 -18.15 -4.55
CA PHE A 141 -13.49 -18.75 -5.86
C PHE A 141 -12.18 -19.18 -6.52
N ARG A 142 -11.15 -18.33 -6.47
CA ARG A 142 -9.83 -18.69 -7.04
C ARG A 142 -9.14 -19.81 -6.28
N ILE A 143 -9.32 -19.92 -4.98
CA ILE A 143 -8.79 -21.06 -4.21
C ILE A 143 -9.42 -22.34 -4.72
N ILE A 144 -10.76 -22.40 -4.81
CA ILE A 144 -11.52 -23.57 -5.28
C ILE A 144 -11.11 -23.91 -6.73
N PHE A 145 -11.14 -22.93 -7.63
CA PHE A 145 -10.77 -23.13 -9.03
C PHE A 145 -9.35 -23.71 -9.18
N TYR A 146 -8.36 -23.12 -8.47
CA TYR A 146 -6.99 -23.63 -8.56
C TYR A 146 -6.78 -24.98 -7.85
N GLN A 147 -7.66 -25.36 -6.92
CA GLN A 147 -7.69 -26.71 -6.36
C GLN A 147 -8.13 -27.73 -7.42
N LEU A 148 -9.21 -27.45 -8.16
CA LEU A 148 -9.72 -28.32 -9.23
C LEU A 148 -8.67 -28.58 -10.32
N ILE A 149 -7.90 -27.56 -10.71
CA ILE A 149 -6.86 -27.71 -11.74
C ILE A 149 -5.45 -27.98 -11.15
N ASN A 150 -5.37 -28.34 -9.87
CA ASN A 150 -4.15 -28.74 -9.15
C ASN A 150 -2.96 -27.75 -9.27
N LYS A 151 -3.21 -26.44 -9.32
CA LYS A 151 -2.17 -25.40 -9.42
C LYS A 151 -1.68 -24.94 -8.03
N LYS A 152 -0.92 -25.79 -7.34
CA LYS A 152 -0.41 -25.58 -5.94
C LYS A 152 0.18 -24.20 -5.66
N LYS A 153 0.93 -23.60 -6.63
CA LYS A 153 1.51 -22.26 -6.49
C LYS A 153 0.44 -21.18 -6.29
N PHE A 154 -0.64 -21.22 -7.07
CA PHE A 154 -1.71 -20.25 -7.00
C PHE A 154 -2.58 -20.46 -5.76
N ILE A 155 -2.86 -21.72 -5.39
CA ILE A 155 -3.57 -22.04 -4.14
C ILE A 155 -2.85 -21.41 -2.96
N ARG A 156 -1.53 -21.62 -2.82
CA ARG A 156 -0.72 -21.02 -1.75
C ARG A 156 -0.82 -19.50 -1.74
N LYS A 157 -0.67 -18.84 -2.89
CA LYS A 157 -0.78 -17.38 -3.03
C LYS A 157 -2.12 -16.86 -2.49
N TYR A 158 -3.23 -17.49 -2.87
CA TYR A 158 -4.55 -17.02 -2.46
C TYR A 158 -4.87 -17.37 -1.00
N LYS A 159 -4.35 -18.49 -0.46
CA LYS A 159 -4.43 -18.80 0.97
C LYS A 159 -3.72 -17.73 1.83
N TYR A 160 -2.52 -17.30 1.45
CA TYR A 160 -1.84 -16.19 2.15
C TYR A 160 -2.66 -14.89 2.07
N ARG A 161 -3.24 -14.61 0.91
CA ARG A 161 -4.09 -13.43 0.74
C ARG A 161 -5.35 -13.48 1.60
N LEU A 162 -6.01 -14.63 1.66
CA LEU A 162 -7.18 -14.84 2.52
C LEU A 162 -6.83 -14.71 3.99
N ASN A 163 -5.74 -15.38 4.42
CA ASN A 163 -5.27 -15.32 5.81
C ASN A 163 -4.94 -13.87 6.23
N GLY A 164 -4.22 -13.10 5.41
CA GLY A 164 -3.95 -11.70 5.70
C GLY A 164 -5.22 -10.85 5.87
N LEU A 165 -6.21 -11.07 5.01
CA LEU A 165 -7.50 -10.38 5.12
C LEU A 165 -8.25 -10.75 6.41
N ILE A 166 -8.39 -12.05 6.70
CA ILE A 166 -9.07 -12.52 7.92
C ILE A 166 -8.36 -12.01 9.17
N THR A 167 -7.01 -12.03 9.19
CA THR A 167 -6.21 -11.52 10.31
C THR A 167 -6.48 -10.03 10.56
N SER A 168 -6.59 -9.24 9.50
CA SER A 168 -6.89 -7.80 9.61
C SER A 168 -8.35 -7.55 10.02
N ILE A 169 -9.31 -8.31 9.51
CA ILE A 169 -10.72 -8.24 9.91
C ILE A 169 -10.86 -8.52 11.41
N ALA A 170 -10.17 -9.56 11.90
CA ALA A 170 -10.14 -9.94 13.30
C ALA A 170 -9.39 -8.96 14.23
N GLY A 171 -8.84 -7.86 13.68
CA GLY A 171 -8.10 -6.87 14.46
C GLY A 171 -6.74 -7.34 14.99
N LYS A 172 -6.23 -8.46 14.50
CA LYS A 172 -4.92 -8.98 14.91
C LYS A 172 -3.80 -8.18 14.22
N SER A 173 -2.67 -8.06 14.91
CA SER A 173 -1.52 -7.28 14.44
C SER A 173 -0.92 -7.80 13.12
N SER A 174 -0.21 -6.92 12.42
CA SER A 174 0.58 -7.23 11.23
C SER A 174 1.87 -7.97 11.60
N SER A 175 1.74 -9.24 12.04
CA SER A 175 2.81 -10.01 12.71
C SER A 175 3.64 -10.92 11.81
N LEU A 176 3.19 -11.19 10.57
CA LEU A 176 3.92 -12.10 9.69
C LEU A 176 5.29 -11.51 9.31
N ARG A 177 6.35 -12.25 9.57
CA ARG A 177 7.74 -11.86 9.26
C ARG A 177 8.39 -12.89 8.32
N PRO A 178 9.48 -12.50 7.62
CA PRO A 178 10.29 -13.41 6.80
C PRO A 178 10.83 -14.60 7.57
#